data_8e7e5d8a71fa268acadbf49943ea916a
#
_entry.id   8e7e5d8a71fa268acadbf49943ea916a
#
_cell.length_a   1.000
_cell.length_b   1.000
_cell.length_c   1.000
_cell.angle_alpha   90.00
_cell.angle_beta   90.00
_cell.angle_gamma   90.00
#
_symmetry.space_group_name_H-M   'P 1'
#
loop_
_entity.id
_entity.type
_entity.pdbx_description
1 polymer ?
#
loop_
_entity_poly.entity_id
_entity_poly.type
_entity_poly.pdbx_seq_one_letter_code
_entity_poly.pdbx_strand_id
1 'polypeptide(L)'
;MKTRRLCAVIAAAATLLGGMAFGTAGAYAAGSASIEVRHSQEGHTYSAYKFASLTVDGDAVQVDTDADWVQAVTEAVVEANNAMDPAGTMPSEYDSNPAAFAATKTGDNDAAWFREFAKAMKAGTGVTADGTVAGNGGAATIGSLDEGWYLVTDTDKDGELGVNAIVATTLNGLSATFKVKGDAVTGQGMINAVGAFVAKNENDPDQPGKTADSITTEDGVGIGQTVAYTITLDIPNAAEGYDKYPYFVKDVASKGLTVNKDFKAVVRAADGTETNMPFTYVTVPTVGADGKTTTVLEFDLANKSGQLVITYTAVVNKDIIDMGNKVTNKAAVSRDTEVWNTPVEFDSYTGGFSFHKYGVGSDANGLAGAKFHVFEGTEVSQTPLKFIKIVDGEYRLAEANENGAVADVETTTGDVKIMGLKSGKYTLKETGFADGYAKNFVPTFTVELTVNQENGESTFKLVGANNLGLASRLDEGMSDKAIQVKNVKNVTQLPLTGAMGTALFTIAALVMAGAGLALVLRFRESDTPMAV
;
A
#
# COMPACT_ATOMS: atom_id res chain seq x y z
N MET A 1 32.18 -12.99 10.64
CA MET A 1 32.19 -11.57 11.01
C MET A 1 30.98 -10.96 10.32
N LYS A 2 29.90 -10.76 11.05
CA LYS A 2 28.69 -10.07 10.55
C LYS A 2 28.89 -8.59 10.79
N THR A 3 29.08 -7.81 9.75
CA THR A 3 29.08 -6.35 9.79
C THR A 3 27.69 -5.88 10.23
N ARG A 4 27.57 -5.45 11.47
CA ARG A 4 26.39 -4.76 11.97
C ARG A 4 26.32 -3.40 11.28
N ARG A 5 25.24 -3.14 10.57
CA ARG A 5 24.95 -1.83 9.98
C ARG A 5 24.35 -0.96 11.08
N LEU A 6 25.09 0.02 11.57
CA LEU A 6 24.55 1.09 12.39
C LEU A 6 23.55 1.90 11.56
N CYS A 7 22.36 2.08 12.09
CA CYS A 7 21.34 2.99 11.52
C CYS A 7 21.26 4.23 12.40
N ALA A 8 21.60 5.38 11.87
CA ALA A 8 21.38 6.67 12.52
C ALA A 8 19.94 7.13 12.27
N VAL A 9 19.26 7.66 13.26
CA VAL A 9 17.88 8.15 13.16
C VAL A 9 17.73 9.50 13.82
N ILE A 10 17.02 10.41 13.17
CA ILE A 10 16.62 11.69 13.72
C ILE A 10 15.34 11.49 14.53
N ALA A 11 15.35 11.97 15.73
CA ALA A 11 14.14 12.25 16.46
C ALA A 11 13.65 13.66 16.11
N ALA A 12 12.73 13.76 15.17
CA ALA A 12 11.89 14.95 15.04
C ALA A 12 10.67 14.74 15.94
N ALA A 13 10.80 15.04 17.22
CA ALA A 13 9.66 15.05 18.13
C ALA A 13 9.16 16.47 18.28
N ALA A 14 8.10 16.81 17.55
CA ALA A 14 7.29 17.97 17.85
C ALA A 14 6.29 17.59 18.95
N THR A 15 6.66 17.79 20.20
CA THR A 15 5.70 17.69 21.31
C THR A 15 5.20 19.09 21.63
N LEU A 16 4.00 19.39 21.18
CA LEU A 16 3.19 20.49 21.69
C LEU A 16 2.75 20.14 23.11
N LEU A 17 3.43 20.68 24.12
CA LEU A 17 2.87 20.88 25.44
C LEU A 17 2.85 22.36 25.74
N GLY A 18 1.63 22.84 25.91
CA GLY A 18 1.27 24.22 25.99
C GLY A 18 1.85 24.99 27.16
N GLY A 19 2.04 26.24 26.89
CA GLY A 19 1.71 27.30 27.80
C GLY A 19 2.79 27.81 28.72
N MET A 20 3.16 29.03 28.42
CA MET A 20 3.31 30.13 29.35
C MET A 20 4.69 30.66 29.67
N ALA A 21 4.68 31.90 29.39
CA ALA A 21 5.34 33.03 30.01
C ALA A 21 6.50 33.64 29.22
N PHE A 22 6.14 34.67 28.48
CA PHE A 22 7.11 35.70 28.08
C PHE A 22 7.65 36.37 29.33
N GLY A 23 8.81 35.95 29.77
CA GLY A 23 9.61 36.60 30.80
C GLY A 23 10.83 37.23 30.15
N THR A 24 11.06 38.48 30.49
CA THR A 24 12.16 39.38 30.10
C THR A 24 13.49 38.68 29.86
N ALA A 25 14.18 39.02 28.76
CA ALA A 25 15.51 38.57 28.41
C ALA A 25 16.49 38.74 29.60
N GLY A 26 16.70 37.66 30.31
CA GLY A 26 17.80 37.52 31.25
C GLY A 26 18.99 36.91 30.50
N ALA A 27 20.18 37.45 30.64
CA ALA A 27 21.41 36.82 30.24
C ALA A 27 21.48 35.49 31.00
N TYR A 28 21.29 34.36 30.32
CA TYR A 28 21.49 33.06 30.91
C TYR A 28 23.00 32.84 31.17
N ALA A 29 23.32 32.33 32.33
CA ALA A 29 24.71 32.00 32.67
C ALA A 29 25.18 30.86 31.78
N ALA A 30 26.44 30.91 31.32
CA ALA A 30 27.09 29.79 30.63
C ALA A 30 26.88 28.49 31.41
N GLY A 31 26.55 27.39 30.76
CA GLY A 31 26.30 26.10 31.39
C GLY A 31 24.89 25.94 31.99
N SER A 32 23.92 26.76 31.61
CA SER A 32 22.54 26.66 32.15
C SER A 32 21.58 25.84 31.29
N ALA A 33 21.95 25.48 30.06
CA ALA A 33 21.15 24.71 29.17
C ALA A 33 21.24 23.20 29.42
N SER A 34 20.29 22.45 28.90
CA SER A 34 20.25 21.00 29.02
C SER A 34 19.61 20.33 27.83
N ILE A 35 19.88 19.03 27.70
CA ILE A 35 19.24 18.14 26.73
C ILE A 35 18.65 16.96 27.49
N GLU A 36 17.36 16.71 27.35
CA GLU A 36 16.67 15.55 27.88
C GLU A 36 16.77 14.37 26.90
N VAL A 37 17.34 13.26 27.37
CA VAL A 37 17.37 11.98 26.66
C VAL A 37 16.17 11.17 27.12
N ARG A 38 15.14 11.09 26.32
CA ARG A 38 13.94 10.29 26.62
C ARG A 38 14.17 8.86 26.21
N HIS A 39 13.60 7.92 26.95
CA HIS A 39 13.77 6.47 26.76
C HIS A 39 15.25 6.05 26.80
N SER A 40 16.04 6.69 27.67
CA SER A 40 17.44 6.33 27.87
C SER A 40 17.56 4.88 28.34
N GLN A 41 18.58 4.14 27.87
CA GLN A 41 18.80 2.74 28.27
C GLN A 41 19.69 2.62 29.51
N GLU A 42 19.34 1.70 30.42
CA GLU A 42 20.26 1.29 31.48
C GLU A 42 21.55 0.72 30.89
N GLY A 43 22.67 1.12 31.47
CA GLY A 43 24.01 0.70 31.04
C GLY A 43 24.55 1.48 29.85
N HIS A 44 23.79 2.40 29.27
CA HIS A 44 24.26 3.32 28.23
C HIS A 44 24.76 4.64 28.83
N THR A 45 25.67 5.29 28.12
CA THR A 45 26.16 6.64 28.40
C THR A 45 25.91 7.54 27.21
N TYR A 46 25.21 8.63 27.44
CA TYR A 46 24.91 9.65 26.44
C TYR A 46 25.87 10.82 26.61
N SER A 47 26.65 11.16 25.57
CA SER A 47 27.68 12.19 25.61
C SER A 47 27.39 13.27 24.57
N ALA A 48 27.25 14.51 25.03
CA ALA A 48 26.94 15.67 24.19
C ALA A 48 28.22 16.42 23.78
N TYR A 49 28.34 16.75 22.50
CA TYR A 49 29.43 17.48 21.88
C TYR A 49 28.87 18.63 21.06
N LYS A 50 29.19 19.87 21.44
CA LYS A 50 28.76 21.06 20.74
C LYS A 50 29.53 21.20 19.43
N PHE A 51 28.81 21.16 18.31
CA PHE A 51 29.44 21.32 16.99
C PHE A 51 29.07 22.65 16.31
N ALA A 52 28.05 23.35 16.80
CA ALA A 52 27.67 24.65 16.30
C ALA A 52 27.05 25.53 17.39
N SER A 53 27.33 26.81 17.30
CA SER A 53 26.74 27.85 18.13
C SER A 53 25.45 28.34 17.50
N LEU A 54 24.45 28.67 18.33
CA LEU A 54 23.16 29.20 17.91
C LEU A 54 22.99 30.60 18.47
N THR A 55 22.68 31.57 17.63
CA THR A 55 22.44 32.97 18.03
C THR A 55 21.08 33.43 17.55
N VAL A 56 20.26 33.99 18.44
CA VAL A 56 18.97 34.56 18.08
C VAL A 56 19.15 35.82 17.23
N ASP A 57 18.53 35.86 16.06
CA ASP A 57 18.50 37.00 15.15
C ASP A 57 17.07 37.27 14.68
N GLY A 58 16.39 38.17 15.37
CA GLY A 58 14.97 38.45 15.12
C GLY A 58 14.06 37.27 15.51
N ASP A 59 13.35 36.71 14.54
CA ASP A 59 12.47 35.54 14.68
C ASP A 59 13.13 34.25 14.21
N ALA A 60 14.42 34.29 13.89
CA ALA A 60 15.20 33.16 13.40
C ALA A 60 16.48 32.97 14.24
N VAL A 61 17.15 31.87 13.99
CA VAL A 61 18.43 31.51 14.64
C VAL A 61 19.51 31.45 13.57
N GLN A 62 20.61 32.14 13.81
CA GLN A 62 21.84 31.98 13.04
C GLN A 62 22.59 30.75 13.60
N VAL A 63 23.10 29.94 12.67
CA VAL A 63 23.91 28.74 12.97
C VAL A 63 25.34 29.01 12.55
N ASP A 64 26.28 28.88 13.47
CA ASP A 64 27.71 29.05 13.19
C ASP A 64 28.45 27.78 13.62
N THR A 65 29.12 27.11 12.68
CA THR A 65 29.91 25.91 12.96
C THR A 65 31.09 26.26 13.86
N ASP A 66 31.27 25.54 14.97
CA ASP A 66 32.43 25.74 15.83
C ASP A 66 33.69 25.33 15.08
N ALA A 67 34.78 26.12 15.20
CA ALA A 67 35.96 26.03 14.33
C ALA A 67 36.60 24.63 14.31
N ASP A 68 36.62 23.94 15.45
CA ASP A 68 37.19 22.59 15.57
C ASP A 68 36.30 21.51 14.94
N TRP A 69 35.08 21.85 14.57
CA TRP A 69 34.09 20.95 13.99
C TRP A 69 33.89 21.12 12.47
N VAL A 70 34.45 22.16 11.86
CA VAL A 70 34.23 22.44 10.42
C VAL A 70 34.57 21.24 9.56
N GLN A 71 35.70 20.57 9.80
CA GLN A 71 36.08 19.38 9.04
C GLN A 71 35.10 18.21 9.24
N ALA A 72 34.80 17.86 10.49
CA ALA A 72 33.93 16.73 10.80
C ALA A 72 32.51 16.92 10.24
N VAL A 73 31.98 18.14 10.33
CA VAL A 73 30.65 18.48 9.79
C VAL A 73 30.67 18.46 8.25
N THR A 74 31.75 18.96 7.62
CA THR A 74 31.91 18.89 6.15
C THR A 74 31.93 17.44 5.65
N GLU A 75 32.72 16.57 6.32
CA GLU A 75 32.78 15.15 5.97
C GLU A 75 31.41 14.49 6.08
N ALA A 76 30.66 14.75 7.16
CA ALA A 76 29.33 14.24 7.36
C ALA A 76 28.32 14.74 6.31
N VAL A 77 28.43 16.02 5.90
CA VAL A 77 27.62 16.60 4.81
C VAL A 77 27.92 15.89 3.48
N VAL A 78 29.20 15.65 3.18
CA VAL A 78 29.60 14.94 1.95
C VAL A 78 29.06 13.51 1.94
N GLU A 79 29.17 12.78 3.05
CA GLU A 79 28.62 11.42 3.16
C GLU A 79 27.09 11.42 2.96
N ALA A 80 26.38 12.35 3.62
CA ALA A 80 24.94 12.49 3.46
C ALA A 80 24.52 12.83 2.03
N ASN A 81 25.23 13.75 1.37
CA ASN A 81 24.98 14.11 -0.02
C ASN A 81 25.19 12.92 -0.97
N ASN A 82 26.25 12.13 -0.75
CA ASN A 82 26.58 10.96 -1.58
C ASN A 82 25.57 9.80 -1.39
N ALA A 83 24.91 9.75 -0.24
CA ALA A 83 23.90 8.73 0.04
C ALA A 83 22.55 9.00 -0.64
N MET A 84 22.35 10.20 -1.20
CA MET A 84 21.11 10.57 -1.91
C MET A 84 21.16 10.20 -3.39
N ASP A 85 20.02 9.98 -3.99
CA ASP A 85 19.88 9.74 -5.43
C ASP A 85 18.88 10.78 -6.03
N PRO A 86 19.35 11.71 -6.88
CA PRO A 86 20.76 11.96 -7.25
C PRO A 86 21.59 12.53 -6.09
N ALA A 87 22.89 12.24 -6.11
CA ALA A 87 23.82 12.79 -5.11
C ALA A 87 23.81 14.34 -5.12
N GLY A 88 23.79 14.91 -3.91
CA GLY A 88 23.80 16.36 -3.71
C GLY A 88 25.23 16.94 -3.62
N THR A 89 25.33 18.24 -3.60
CA THR A 89 26.59 18.97 -3.30
C THR A 89 26.33 20.12 -2.34
N MET A 90 27.26 20.40 -1.45
CA MET A 90 27.23 21.59 -0.61
C MET A 90 27.75 22.78 -1.41
N PRO A 91 27.02 23.90 -1.49
CA PRO A 91 27.50 25.12 -2.10
C PRO A 91 28.73 25.70 -1.36
N SER A 92 29.66 26.31 -2.08
CA SER A 92 30.92 26.80 -1.52
C SER A 92 30.79 27.93 -0.51
N GLU A 93 29.67 28.65 -0.49
CA GLU A 93 29.35 29.64 0.54
C GLU A 93 29.27 29.03 1.96
N TYR A 94 29.07 27.72 2.06
CA TYR A 94 29.02 26.99 3.33
C TYR A 94 30.35 26.32 3.72
N ASP A 95 31.40 26.43 2.93
CA ASP A 95 32.69 25.75 3.21
C ASP A 95 33.25 26.07 4.61
N SER A 96 33.05 27.29 5.10
CA SER A 96 33.47 27.69 6.45
C SER A 96 32.36 27.49 7.51
N ASN A 97 31.12 27.17 7.10
CA ASN A 97 30.00 27.02 8.00
C ASN A 97 29.06 25.88 7.56
N PRO A 98 29.55 24.63 7.52
CA PRO A 98 28.79 23.49 7.02
C PRO A 98 27.58 23.12 7.90
N ALA A 99 27.55 23.50 9.17
CA ALA A 99 26.38 23.32 10.03
C ALA A 99 25.20 24.19 9.56
N ALA A 100 25.46 25.39 9.04
CA ALA A 100 24.40 26.20 8.45
C ALA A 100 23.79 25.54 7.22
N PHE A 101 24.58 24.86 6.38
CA PHE A 101 24.04 24.04 5.28
C PHE A 101 23.20 22.87 5.82
N ALA A 102 23.71 22.12 6.80
CA ALA A 102 22.95 21.03 7.42
C ALA A 102 21.60 21.52 7.98
N ALA A 103 21.57 22.72 8.53
CA ALA A 103 20.33 23.32 9.04
C ALA A 103 19.30 23.64 7.95
N THR A 104 19.68 23.80 6.68
CA THR A 104 18.74 23.94 5.55
C THR A 104 18.07 22.61 5.18
N LYS A 105 18.62 21.47 5.64
CA LYS A 105 18.19 20.09 5.35
C LYS A 105 17.31 19.47 6.45
N THR A 106 16.57 20.28 7.17
CA THR A 106 15.75 19.82 8.31
C THR A 106 14.25 19.72 8.00
N GLY A 107 13.86 19.89 6.73
CA GLY A 107 12.48 19.71 6.28
C GLY A 107 12.07 18.24 6.16
N ASP A 108 10.76 17.97 6.13
CA ASP A 108 10.21 16.61 6.02
C ASP A 108 10.74 15.84 4.80
N ASN A 109 11.01 16.54 3.69
CA ASN A 109 11.56 15.95 2.48
C ASN A 109 13.04 15.58 2.59
N ASP A 110 13.75 16.14 3.57
CA ASP A 110 15.19 15.94 3.79
C ASP A 110 15.48 14.92 4.91
N ALA A 111 14.47 14.28 5.47
CA ALA A 111 14.62 13.34 6.60
C ALA A 111 15.59 12.19 6.33
N ALA A 112 15.69 11.71 5.08
CA ALA A 112 16.65 10.69 4.69
C ALA A 112 18.08 11.24 4.69
N TRP A 113 18.29 12.44 4.14
CA TRP A 113 19.58 13.12 4.13
C TRP A 113 20.09 13.37 5.56
N PHE A 114 19.25 13.91 6.39
CA PHE A 114 19.63 14.25 7.76
C PHE A 114 19.95 13.01 8.61
N ARG A 115 19.34 11.86 8.33
CA ARG A 115 19.71 10.57 8.92
C ARG A 115 21.13 10.16 8.58
N GLU A 116 21.51 10.22 7.32
CA GLU A 116 22.86 9.88 6.89
C GLU A 116 23.88 10.90 7.44
N PHE A 117 23.50 12.18 7.55
CA PHE A 117 24.30 13.20 8.20
C PHE A 117 24.57 12.86 9.69
N ALA A 118 23.52 12.59 10.47
CA ALA A 118 23.67 12.24 11.89
C ALA A 118 24.53 10.98 12.09
N LYS A 119 24.37 9.98 11.21
CA LYS A 119 25.16 8.75 11.20
C LYS A 119 26.65 8.99 10.88
N ALA A 120 26.92 9.91 9.99
CA ALA A 120 28.28 10.25 9.56
C ALA A 120 29.01 11.14 10.60
N MET A 121 28.26 11.90 11.40
CA MET A 121 28.83 12.76 12.45
C MET A 121 29.61 11.94 13.48
N LYS A 122 30.84 12.38 13.75
CA LYS A 122 31.74 11.75 14.75
C LYS A 122 32.45 12.82 15.55
N ALA A 123 32.54 12.61 16.85
CA ALA A 123 33.45 13.40 17.68
C ALA A 123 34.89 13.09 17.28
N GLY A 124 35.70 14.12 17.04
CA GLY A 124 37.11 13.98 16.70
C GLY A 124 37.89 13.27 17.81
N THR A 125 39.00 12.60 17.44
CA THR A 125 39.87 11.94 18.42
C THR A 125 40.40 12.97 19.43
N GLY A 126 40.13 12.76 20.74
CA GLY A 126 40.56 13.64 21.81
C GLY A 126 39.61 14.80 22.13
N VAL A 127 38.48 14.93 21.44
CA VAL A 127 37.43 15.88 21.79
C VAL A 127 36.74 15.38 23.07
N THR A 128 36.69 16.22 24.09
CA THR A 128 35.99 15.92 25.34
C THR A 128 34.49 16.31 25.20
N ALA A 129 33.61 15.47 25.70
CA ALA A 129 32.19 15.79 25.76
C ALA A 129 31.94 17.01 26.66
N ASP A 130 31.05 17.91 26.24
CA ASP A 130 30.61 19.07 27.03
C ASP A 130 29.74 18.64 28.22
N GLY A 131 29.08 17.50 28.10
CA GLY A 131 28.30 16.89 29.17
C GLY A 131 27.99 15.43 28.89
N THR A 132 27.77 14.66 29.96
CA THR A 132 27.43 13.24 29.87
C THR A 132 26.35 12.88 30.89
N VAL A 133 25.54 11.85 30.56
CA VAL A 133 24.59 11.27 31.50
C VAL A 133 24.48 9.77 31.27
N ALA A 134 24.37 9.01 32.36
CA ALA A 134 24.05 7.59 32.30
C ALA A 134 22.53 7.40 32.04
N GLY A 135 22.20 6.45 31.19
CA GLY A 135 20.82 6.02 31.00
C GLY A 135 20.26 5.31 32.24
N ASN A 136 18.96 5.48 32.47
CA ASN A 136 18.27 4.99 33.67
C ASN A 136 16.96 4.24 33.35
N GLY A 137 16.75 3.85 32.11
CA GLY A 137 15.52 3.21 31.67
C GLY A 137 14.34 4.17 31.40
N GLY A 138 14.54 5.49 31.62
CA GLY A 138 13.53 6.53 31.48
C GLY A 138 14.11 7.80 30.89
N ALA A 139 13.68 8.97 31.39
CA ALA A 139 14.25 10.24 31.01
C ALA A 139 15.55 10.51 31.78
N ALA A 140 16.64 10.82 31.07
CA ALA A 140 17.91 11.24 31.62
C ALA A 140 18.28 12.61 31.07
N THR A 141 18.94 13.48 31.87
CA THR A 141 19.23 14.86 31.47
C THR A 141 20.72 15.13 31.43
N ILE A 142 21.23 15.53 30.25
CA ILE A 142 22.57 16.10 30.14
C ILE A 142 22.45 17.58 30.48
N GLY A 143 22.97 17.96 31.65
CA GLY A 143 22.89 19.34 32.16
C GLY A 143 24.19 20.11 32.05
N SER A 144 24.15 21.38 32.44
CA SER A 144 25.30 22.28 32.46
C SER A 144 25.92 22.54 31.06
N LEU A 145 25.10 22.53 30.02
CA LEU A 145 25.50 22.80 28.66
C LEU A 145 25.43 24.28 28.31
N ASP A 146 26.29 24.74 27.44
CA ASP A 146 26.10 26.02 26.76
C ASP A 146 25.00 25.91 25.69
N GLU A 147 24.32 27.01 25.39
CA GLU A 147 23.35 27.02 24.30
C GLU A 147 24.05 26.72 22.97
N GLY A 148 23.48 25.78 22.18
CA GLY A 148 24.10 25.35 20.91
C GLY A 148 23.42 24.15 20.29
N TRP A 149 24.04 23.67 19.20
CA TRP A 149 23.61 22.50 18.46
C TRP A 149 24.62 21.36 18.68
N TYR A 150 24.13 20.23 19.11
CA TYR A 150 24.92 19.15 19.65
C TYR A 150 24.80 17.87 18.85
N LEU A 151 25.93 17.18 18.68
CA LEU A 151 25.99 15.74 18.48
C LEU A 151 25.86 15.07 19.84
N VAL A 152 24.87 14.20 20.04
CA VAL A 152 24.81 13.33 21.22
C VAL A 152 25.10 11.91 20.75
N THR A 153 26.16 11.33 21.27
CA THR A 153 26.52 9.93 21.04
C THR A 153 25.92 9.05 22.11
N ASP A 154 25.55 7.85 21.77
CA ASP A 154 25.13 6.79 22.66
C ASP A 154 26.21 5.71 22.68
N THR A 155 26.65 5.29 23.87
CA THR A 155 27.66 4.25 24.04
C THR A 155 27.17 3.26 25.07
N ASP A 156 27.14 1.98 24.75
CA ASP A 156 26.73 0.93 25.68
C ASP A 156 27.81 0.62 26.72
N LYS A 157 27.50 -0.28 27.65
CA LYS A 157 28.41 -0.72 28.71
C LYS A 157 29.70 -1.41 28.22
N ASP A 158 29.69 -1.90 26.97
CA ASP A 158 30.81 -2.60 26.34
C ASP A 158 31.65 -1.65 25.45
N GLY A 159 31.24 -0.37 25.39
CA GLY A 159 31.91 0.68 24.61
C GLY A 159 31.51 0.70 23.14
N GLU A 160 30.49 -0.08 22.76
CA GLU A 160 29.95 -0.05 21.41
C GLU A 160 29.09 1.21 21.20
N LEU A 161 29.22 1.82 20.03
CA LEU A 161 28.46 3.02 19.68
C LEU A 161 27.03 2.65 19.27
N GLY A 162 26.07 3.24 19.92
CA GLY A 162 24.67 3.24 19.55
C GLY A 162 24.37 4.29 18.45
N VAL A 163 23.15 4.82 18.47
CA VAL A 163 22.66 5.74 17.46
C VAL A 163 22.92 7.19 17.89
N ASN A 164 23.63 7.95 17.04
CA ASN A 164 23.84 9.38 17.24
C ASN A 164 22.55 10.18 17.09
N ALA A 165 22.39 11.21 17.92
CA ALA A 165 21.34 12.22 17.77
C ALA A 165 21.94 13.60 17.50
N ILE A 166 21.26 14.39 16.68
CA ILE A 166 21.56 15.81 16.46
C ILE A 166 20.45 16.62 17.10
N VAL A 167 20.76 17.38 18.14
CA VAL A 167 19.76 18.07 18.96
C VAL A 167 20.27 19.43 19.42
N ALA A 168 19.42 20.45 19.37
CA ALA A 168 19.74 21.75 19.94
C ALA A 168 19.37 21.79 21.44
N THR A 169 20.09 22.56 22.22
CA THR A 169 19.59 22.94 23.54
C THR A 169 18.38 23.87 23.42
N THR A 170 17.65 24.09 24.50
CA THR A 170 16.77 25.26 24.59
C THR A 170 17.60 26.53 24.41
N LEU A 171 17.04 27.52 23.73
CA LEU A 171 17.73 28.79 23.44
C LEU A 171 16.98 29.92 24.15
N ASN A 172 17.64 30.63 25.06
CA ASN A 172 17.02 31.67 25.89
C ASN A 172 15.75 31.16 26.62
N GLY A 173 15.73 29.89 27.04
CA GLY A 173 14.58 29.24 27.65
C GLY A 173 13.47 28.84 26.68
N LEU A 174 13.62 29.06 25.37
CA LEU A 174 12.70 28.56 24.34
C LEU A 174 12.96 27.07 24.09
N SER A 175 11.89 26.28 24.02
CA SER A 175 11.93 24.84 23.78
C SER A 175 11.17 24.42 22.53
N ALA A 176 10.83 25.41 21.67
CA ALA A 176 10.12 25.18 20.43
C ALA A 176 11.10 25.06 19.24
N THR A 177 10.62 24.54 18.14
CA THR A 177 11.31 24.52 16.85
C THR A 177 11.85 25.90 16.48
N PHE A 178 13.10 25.98 16.07
CA PHE A 178 13.73 27.22 15.63
C PHE A 178 13.69 27.34 14.10
N LYS A 179 13.30 28.50 13.60
CA LYS A 179 13.57 28.88 12.21
C LYS A 179 15.04 29.21 12.09
N VAL A 180 15.69 28.67 11.07
CA VAL A 180 17.09 28.97 10.76
C VAL A 180 17.11 30.13 9.78
N LYS A 181 17.99 31.10 10.01
CA LYS A 181 18.25 32.19 9.08
C LYS A 181 18.92 31.61 7.82
N GLY A 182 18.15 31.49 6.74
CA GLY A 182 18.63 31.08 5.43
C GLY A 182 19.05 32.28 4.60
N ASP A 183 19.83 32.02 3.54
CA ASP A 183 19.98 33.00 2.47
C ASP A 183 18.71 33.07 1.59
N ALA A 184 18.66 34.08 0.70
CA ALA A 184 17.52 34.30 -0.17
C ALA A 184 17.30 33.18 -1.23
N VAL A 185 18.24 32.24 -1.36
CA VAL A 185 18.26 31.19 -2.40
C VAL A 185 17.75 29.85 -1.88
N THR A 186 18.05 29.51 -0.62
CA THR A 186 17.80 28.17 -0.07
C THR A 186 16.55 28.07 0.80
N GLY A 187 15.93 29.17 1.16
CA GLY A 187 14.79 29.20 2.09
C GLY A 187 15.23 29.04 3.55
N GLN A 188 14.24 29.00 4.44
CA GLN A 188 14.48 28.87 5.88
C GLN A 188 14.40 27.38 6.27
N GLY A 189 15.52 26.83 6.78
CA GLY A 189 15.51 25.56 7.50
C GLY A 189 14.85 25.70 8.88
N MET A 190 14.62 24.59 9.53
CA MET A 190 14.05 24.52 10.88
C MET A 190 14.81 23.51 11.72
N ILE A 191 15.23 23.87 12.93
CA ILE A 191 15.76 22.93 13.92
C ILE A 191 14.57 22.42 14.74
N ASN A 192 14.21 21.16 14.57
CA ASN A 192 13.02 20.55 15.15
C ASN A 192 13.30 19.85 16.49
N ALA A 193 14.48 19.27 16.68
CA ALA A 193 14.87 18.65 17.93
C ALA A 193 15.50 19.70 18.85
N VAL A 194 14.73 20.22 19.80
CA VAL A 194 15.14 21.29 20.73
C VAL A 194 14.90 20.84 22.17
N GLY A 195 15.94 20.87 22.97
CA GLY A 195 15.91 20.58 24.42
C GLY A 195 15.70 19.11 24.78
N ALA A 196 15.30 18.26 23.82
CA ALA A 196 15.08 16.85 24.06
C ALA A 196 15.16 16.02 22.77
N PHE A 197 15.48 14.74 22.90
CA PHE A 197 15.33 13.74 21.85
C PHE A 197 14.96 12.39 22.46
N VAL A 198 14.44 11.49 21.65
CA VAL A 198 14.19 10.10 22.03
C VAL A 198 15.41 9.28 21.66
N ALA A 199 16.03 8.62 22.66
CA ALA A 199 17.15 7.73 22.40
C ALA A 199 16.69 6.56 21.55
N LYS A 200 17.40 6.35 20.44
CA LYS A 200 17.18 5.25 19.53
C LYS A 200 18.13 4.13 19.91
N ASN A 201 17.58 3.22 20.67
CA ASN A 201 18.32 2.05 21.13
C ASN A 201 18.61 1.10 19.97
N GLU A 202 19.59 0.20 20.10
CA GLU A 202 19.95 -0.85 19.13
C GLU A 202 18.76 -1.72 18.69
N ASN A 203 17.62 -1.54 19.31
CA ASN A 203 16.37 -2.26 19.15
C ASN A 203 15.28 -1.42 18.47
N ASP A 204 15.66 -0.54 17.54
CA ASP A 204 14.67 0.00 16.61
C ASP A 204 13.91 -1.19 16.01
N PRO A 205 12.58 -1.14 16.03
CA PRO A 205 11.80 -2.24 15.52
C PRO A 205 12.21 -2.59 14.10
N ASP A 206 12.51 -3.87 13.85
CA ASP A 206 12.71 -4.36 12.50
C ASP A 206 11.46 -4.05 11.67
N GLN A 207 11.66 -3.91 10.37
CA GLN A 207 10.55 -3.70 9.46
C GLN A 207 9.59 -4.90 9.55
N PRO A 208 8.28 -4.70 9.77
CA PRO A 208 7.33 -5.81 9.84
C PRO A 208 7.19 -6.51 8.49
N GLY A 209 6.85 -7.79 8.50
CA GLY A 209 6.29 -8.46 7.33
C GLY A 209 4.80 -8.15 7.20
N LYS A 210 4.29 -8.06 5.97
CA LYS A 210 2.84 -7.95 5.71
C LYS A 210 2.46 -8.80 4.52
N THR A 211 1.46 -9.65 4.72
CA THR A 211 0.90 -10.52 3.68
C THR A 211 -0.62 -10.42 3.66
N ALA A 212 -1.20 -10.81 2.55
CA ALA A 212 -2.63 -11.10 2.45
C ALA A 212 -2.78 -12.59 2.18
N ASP A 213 -3.42 -13.29 3.09
CA ASP A 213 -3.63 -14.72 2.98
C ASP A 213 -4.57 -15.02 1.82
N SER A 214 -4.30 -16.07 1.08
CA SER A 214 -5.09 -16.53 -0.07
C SER A 214 -5.05 -15.62 -1.30
N ILE A 215 -4.12 -14.66 -1.39
CA ILE A 215 -3.88 -13.90 -2.61
C ILE A 215 -2.53 -14.31 -3.19
N THR A 216 -2.57 -15.04 -4.30
CA THR A 216 -1.38 -15.38 -5.09
C THR A 216 -1.15 -14.32 -6.17
N THR A 217 -0.05 -14.43 -6.91
CA THR A 217 0.32 -13.48 -7.98
C THR A 217 -0.69 -13.36 -9.12
N GLU A 218 -1.62 -14.32 -9.26
CA GLU A 218 -2.61 -14.36 -10.34
C GLU A 218 -4.08 -14.24 -9.86
N ASP A 219 -4.33 -14.08 -8.55
CA ASP A 219 -5.71 -14.18 -8.03
C ASP A 219 -6.54 -12.91 -8.22
N GLY A 220 -5.96 -11.73 -8.06
CA GLY A 220 -6.74 -10.51 -8.02
C GLY A 220 -7.76 -10.47 -6.87
N VAL A 221 -8.33 -9.31 -6.64
CA VAL A 221 -9.42 -9.12 -5.66
C VAL A 221 -10.67 -8.58 -6.32
N GLY A 222 -11.83 -9.00 -5.85
CA GLY A 222 -13.14 -8.50 -6.32
C GLY A 222 -13.80 -7.59 -5.28
N ILE A 223 -14.65 -6.67 -5.74
CA ILE A 223 -15.47 -5.84 -4.85
C ILE A 223 -16.37 -6.77 -4.01
N GLY A 224 -16.42 -6.51 -2.71
CA GLY A 224 -17.14 -7.33 -1.72
C GLY A 224 -16.34 -8.51 -1.18
N GLN A 225 -15.15 -8.78 -1.70
CA GLN A 225 -14.28 -9.85 -1.19
C GLN A 225 -13.67 -9.46 0.14
N THR A 226 -13.72 -10.38 1.10
CA THR A 226 -12.96 -10.26 2.35
C THR A 226 -11.55 -10.79 2.14
N VAL A 227 -10.57 -9.97 2.48
CA VAL A 227 -9.15 -10.27 2.45
C VAL A 227 -8.65 -10.42 3.88
N ALA A 228 -7.99 -11.51 4.21
CA ALA A 228 -7.33 -11.71 5.49
C ALA A 228 -5.88 -11.21 5.39
N TYR A 229 -5.49 -10.31 6.29
CA TYR A 229 -4.15 -9.75 6.38
C TYR A 229 -3.41 -10.32 7.58
N THR A 230 -2.13 -10.56 7.40
CA THR A 230 -1.22 -10.97 8.46
C THR A 230 -0.05 -9.98 8.52
N ILE A 231 0.21 -9.44 9.71
CA ILE A 231 1.42 -8.66 10.03
C ILE A 231 2.28 -9.53 10.93
N THR A 232 3.57 -9.66 10.58
CA THR A 232 4.54 -10.44 11.35
C THR A 232 5.73 -9.55 11.70
N LEU A 233 6.23 -9.69 12.91
CA LEU A 233 7.44 -9.00 13.35
C LEU A 233 8.18 -9.85 14.38
N ASP A 234 9.49 -9.88 14.30
CA ASP A 234 10.31 -10.56 15.26
C ASP A 234 10.39 -9.72 16.55
N ILE A 235 10.17 -10.37 17.69
CA ILE A 235 10.24 -9.71 18.99
C ILE A 235 11.72 -9.45 19.29
N PRO A 236 12.13 -8.20 19.56
CA PRO A 236 13.51 -7.88 19.86
C PRO A 236 14.01 -8.64 21.09
N ASN A 237 15.24 -9.16 21.04
CA ASN A 237 15.85 -9.83 22.19
C ASN A 237 15.93 -8.92 23.43
N ALA A 238 16.00 -7.62 23.22
CA ALA A 238 15.96 -6.63 24.29
C ALA A 238 14.63 -6.57 25.06
N ALA A 239 13.56 -7.16 24.56
CA ALA A 239 12.32 -7.30 25.34
C ALA A 239 12.50 -8.23 26.55
N GLU A 240 13.51 -9.09 26.53
CA GLU A 240 13.85 -9.99 27.62
C GLU A 240 14.55 -9.20 28.76
N GLY A 241 14.01 -9.28 29.96
CA GLY A 241 14.56 -8.61 31.13
C GLY A 241 13.95 -7.23 31.45
N TYR A 242 13.01 -6.75 30.67
CA TYR A 242 12.26 -5.53 30.97
C TYR A 242 10.96 -5.85 31.72
N ASP A 243 10.61 -4.99 32.69
CA ASP A 243 9.29 -5.05 33.36
C ASP A 243 8.16 -4.57 32.43
N LYS A 244 8.47 -3.67 31.50
CA LYS A 244 7.56 -3.14 30.49
C LYS A 244 8.30 -2.83 29.19
N TYR A 245 7.80 -3.37 28.06
CA TYR A 245 8.38 -3.15 26.74
C TYR A 245 7.28 -2.75 25.74
N PRO A 246 6.87 -1.46 25.73
CA PRO A 246 5.80 -1.01 24.86
C PRO A 246 6.22 -1.09 23.41
N TYR A 247 5.27 -1.53 22.56
CA TYR A 247 5.46 -1.71 21.14
C TYR A 247 4.18 -1.38 20.39
N PHE A 248 4.27 -0.58 19.36
CA PHE A 248 3.13 -0.08 18.63
C PHE A 248 3.15 -0.56 17.19
N VAL A 249 2.00 -1.02 16.70
CA VAL A 249 1.82 -1.43 15.32
C VAL A 249 0.75 -0.56 14.70
N LYS A 250 1.10 0.15 13.63
CA LYS A 250 0.20 0.99 12.84
C LYS A 250 -0.12 0.30 11.54
N ASP A 251 -1.41 0.17 11.25
CA ASP A 251 -1.95 -0.28 9.98
C ASP A 251 -2.64 0.88 9.28
N VAL A 252 -2.38 1.05 8.00
CA VAL A 252 -3.01 2.09 7.17
C VAL A 252 -3.52 1.47 5.88
N ALA A 253 -4.82 1.29 5.80
CA ALA A 253 -5.50 0.77 4.63
C ALA A 253 -6.00 1.90 3.74
N SER A 254 -5.83 1.76 2.43
CA SER A 254 -6.33 2.73 1.44
C SER A 254 -7.87 2.77 1.40
N LYS A 255 -8.42 3.82 0.82
CA LYS A 255 -9.87 4.10 0.73
C LYS A 255 -10.69 2.92 0.19
N GLY A 256 -10.15 2.13 -0.74
CA GLY A 256 -10.81 0.95 -1.31
C GLY A 256 -10.89 -0.28 -0.39
N LEU A 257 -10.46 -0.16 0.88
CA LEU A 257 -10.54 -1.20 1.89
C LEU A 257 -11.36 -0.75 3.10
N THR A 258 -12.31 -1.56 3.49
CA THR A 258 -13.09 -1.40 4.74
C THR A 258 -12.53 -2.36 5.78
N VAL A 259 -11.76 -1.85 6.74
CA VAL A 259 -11.10 -2.65 7.78
C VAL A 259 -12.09 -3.09 8.85
N ASN A 260 -12.12 -4.38 9.17
CA ASN A 260 -12.92 -4.93 10.26
C ASN A 260 -12.22 -4.78 11.62
N LYS A 261 -13.02 -4.79 12.71
CA LYS A 261 -12.49 -4.73 14.10
C LYS A 261 -12.24 -6.13 14.68
N ASP A 262 -11.74 -7.04 13.87
CA ASP A 262 -11.55 -8.45 14.22
C ASP A 262 -10.08 -8.83 14.45
N PHE A 263 -9.26 -7.84 14.82
CA PHE A 263 -7.83 -8.03 15.09
C PHE A 263 -7.61 -9.08 16.18
N LYS A 264 -6.63 -9.96 15.90
CA LYS A 264 -6.12 -10.97 16.83
C LYS A 264 -4.62 -10.93 16.80
N ALA A 265 -3.99 -11.25 17.91
CA ALA A 265 -2.54 -11.30 18.00
C ALA A 265 -2.10 -12.53 18.81
N VAL A 266 -1.03 -13.16 18.34
CA VAL A 266 -0.36 -14.26 19.03
C VAL A 266 1.16 -14.04 19.02
N VAL A 267 1.85 -14.58 20.01
CA VAL A 267 3.28 -14.78 19.96
C VAL A 267 3.53 -16.22 19.52
N ARG A 268 4.25 -16.38 18.44
CA ARG A 268 4.69 -17.67 17.90
C ARG A 268 6.12 -17.92 18.33
N ALA A 269 6.34 -18.96 19.13
CA ALA A 269 7.65 -19.39 19.55
C ALA A 269 8.40 -20.10 18.41
N ALA A 270 9.71 -20.32 18.59
CA ALA A 270 10.56 -21.01 17.60
C ALA A 270 10.13 -22.45 17.27
N ASP A 271 9.45 -23.11 18.20
CA ASP A 271 8.87 -24.46 18.00
C ASP A 271 7.50 -24.45 17.31
N GLY A 272 7.01 -23.26 16.93
CA GLY A 272 5.71 -23.07 16.30
C GLY A 272 4.52 -22.95 17.27
N THR A 273 4.74 -23.06 18.57
CA THR A 273 3.68 -22.87 19.56
C THR A 273 3.18 -21.44 19.56
N GLU A 274 1.86 -21.26 19.50
CA GLU A 274 1.22 -19.95 19.53
C GLU A 274 0.56 -19.67 20.89
N THR A 275 0.84 -18.50 21.43
CA THR A 275 0.24 -18.01 22.67
C THR A 275 -0.48 -16.70 22.41
N ASN A 276 -1.72 -16.58 22.90
CA ASN A 276 -2.50 -15.34 22.73
C ASN A 276 -1.75 -14.13 23.28
N MET A 277 -1.69 -13.06 22.50
CA MET A 277 -1.05 -11.79 22.87
C MET A 277 -2.10 -10.71 23.05
N PRO A 278 -2.35 -10.23 24.28
CA PRO A 278 -3.26 -9.13 24.53
C PRO A 278 -2.70 -7.82 23.94
N PHE A 279 -3.61 -6.95 23.49
CA PHE A 279 -3.27 -5.62 22.99
C PHE A 279 -4.35 -4.60 23.35
N THR A 280 -3.98 -3.32 23.26
CA THR A 280 -4.88 -2.18 23.41
C THR A 280 -4.98 -1.41 22.10
N TYR A 281 -6.17 -0.95 21.74
CA TYR A 281 -6.31 0.00 20.65
C TYR A 281 -5.89 1.41 21.14
N VAL A 282 -4.82 1.95 20.60
CA VAL A 282 -4.50 3.38 20.67
C VAL A 282 -5.40 4.14 19.70
N THR A 283 -5.57 3.58 18.49
CA THR A 283 -6.53 4.05 17.51
C THR A 283 -7.30 2.85 16.98
N VAL A 284 -8.61 2.80 17.22
CA VAL A 284 -9.50 1.82 16.57
C VAL A 284 -9.54 2.10 15.06
N PRO A 285 -9.90 1.11 14.21
CA PRO A 285 -10.04 1.37 12.77
C PRO A 285 -10.88 2.64 12.52
N THR A 286 -10.22 3.72 12.10
CA THR A 286 -10.78 5.05 11.94
C THR A 286 -10.48 5.58 10.55
N VAL A 287 -11.54 5.99 9.83
CA VAL A 287 -11.42 6.59 8.49
C VAL A 287 -11.05 8.05 8.63
N GLY A 288 -9.92 8.44 8.06
CA GLY A 288 -9.45 9.82 7.99
C GLY A 288 -10.15 10.65 6.90
N ALA A 289 -9.85 11.93 6.87
CA ALA A 289 -10.39 12.86 5.86
C ALA A 289 -9.93 12.49 4.42
N ASP A 290 -8.81 11.79 4.27
CA ASP A 290 -8.28 11.27 3.00
C ASP A 290 -8.94 9.94 2.58
N GLY A 291 -9.88 9.43 3.36
CA GLY A 291 -10.58 8.17 3.14
C GLY A 291 -9.80 6.92 3.55
N LYS A 292 -8.54 7.05 4.00
CA LYS A 292 -7.77 5.91 4.50
C LYS A 292 -8.22 5.52 5.90
N THR A 293 -8.14 4.24 6.19
CA THR A 293 -8.42 3.73 7.54
C THR A 293 -7.10 3.51 8.27
N THR A 294 -6.95 4.17 9.43
CA THR A 294 -5.80 3.99 10.32
C THR A 294 -6.20 3.20 11.56
N THR A 295 -5.38 2.22 11.93
CA THR A 295 -5.47 1.45 13.17
C THR A 295 -4.12 1.50 13.87
N VAL A 296 -4.10 1.71 15.19
CA VAL A 296 -2.87 1.62 16.00
C VAL A 296 -3.14 0.70 17.18
N LEU A 297 -2.31 -0.32 17.30
CA LEU A 297 -2.34 -1.30 18.39
C LEU A 297 -1.12 -1.11 19.29
N GLU A 298 -1.30 -1.20 20.60
CA GLU A 298 -0.24 -1.21 21.61
C GLU A 298 -0.11 -2.60 22.21
N PHE A 299 1.13 -3.09 22.28
CA PHE A 299 1.53 -4.34 22.91
C PHE A 299 2.53 -4.06 24.02
N ASP A 300 2.56 -4.91 25.03
CA ASP A 300 3.66 -5.00 25.99
C ASP A 300 4.44 -6.29 25.73
N LEU A 301 5.59 -6.18 25.09
CA LEU A 301 6.43 -7.32 24.71
C LEU A 301 7.44 -7.71 25.79
N ALA A 302 7.35 -7.16 27.01
CA ALA A 302 8.24 -7.49 28.12
C ALA A 302 8.30 -9.01 28.35
N ASN A 303 9.52 -9.55 28.40
CA ASN A 303 9.80 -10.97 28.59
C ASN A 303 9.11 -11.90 27.55
N LYS A 304 8.88 -11.39 26.34
CA LYS A 304 8.41 -12.17 25.19
C LYS A 304 9.57 -12.42 24.22
N SER A 305 9.53 -13.57 23.57
CA SER A 305 10.50 -13.94 22.53
C SER A 305 9.79 -14.68 21.40
N GLY A 306 10.38 -14.67 20.21
CA GLY A 306 9.80 -15.27 19.02
C GLY A 306 9.21 -14.23 18.09
N GLN A 307 8.06 -14.52 17.47
CA GLN A 307 7.43 -13.66 16.49
C GLN A 307 6.04 -13.23 16.94
N LEU A 308 5.77 -11.92 16.90
CA LEU A 308 4.41 -11.39 17.05
C LEU A 308 3.70 -11.51 15.71
N VAL A 309 2.56 -12.17 15.70
CA VAL A 309 1.71 -12.39 14.52
C VAL A 309 0.36 -11.75 14.78
N ILE A 310 -0.04 -10.80 13.93
CA ILE A 310 -1.31 -10.08 14.03
C ILE A 310 -2.12 -10.40 12.79
N THR A 311 -3.36 -10.85 12.98
CA THR A 311 -4.30 -11.16 11.90
C THR A 311 -5.56 -10.33 12.03
N TYR A 312 -6.13 -9.92 10.90
CA TYR A 312 -7.40 -9.20 10.81
C TYR A 312 -7.93 -9.29 9.38
N THR A 313 -9.15 -8.82 9.15
CA THR A 313 -9.73 -8.82 7.82
C THR A 313 -10.13 -7.40 7.35
N ALA A 314 -10.15 -7.24 6.02
CA ALA A 314 -10.74 -6.07 5.39
C ALA A 314 -11.57 -6.49 4.17
N VAL A 315 -12.61 -5.74 3.87
CA VAL A 315 -13.47 -5.95 2.70
C VAL A 315 -13.05 -4.97 1.60
N VAL A 316 -12.81 -5.49 0.40
CA VAL A 316 -12.60 -4.65 -0.79
C VAL A 316 -13.89 -3.95 -1.12
N ASN A 317 -13.90 -2.63 -1.13
CA ASN A 317 -15.06 -1.83 -1.43
C ASN A 317 -14.99 -1.19 -2.83
N LYS A 318 -16.08 -0.57 -3.25
CA LYS A 318 -16.22 0.03 -4.59
C LYS A 318 -15.20 1.11 -4.93
N ASP A 319 -14.65 1.78 -3.92
CA ASP A 319 -13.69 2.86 -4.12
C ASP A 319 -12.36 2.39 -4.75
N ILE A 320 -12.12 1.07 -4.80
CA ILE A 320 -10.96 0.50 -5.55
C ILE A 320 -10.96 0.92 -7.02
N ILE A 321 -12.13 1.12 -7.63
CA ILE A 321 -12.25 1.56 -9.04
C ILE A 321 -11.70 2.98 -9.19
N ASP A 322 -12.07 3.89 -8.30
CA ASP A 322 -11.61 5.28 -8.31
C ASP A 322 -10.11 5.41 -8.00
N MET A 323 -9.53 4.39 -7.39
CA MET A 323 -8.11 4.31 -7.05
C MET A 323 -7.27 3.61 -8.15
N GLY A 324 -7.78 3.52 -9.37
CA GLY A 324 -7.07 2.90 -10.48
C GLY A 324 -7.01 1.38 -10.40
N ASN A 325 -8.04 0.74 -9.85
CA ASN A 325 -8.16 -0.70 -9.65
C ASN A 325 -7.15 -1.30 -8.67
N LYS A 326 -6.62 -0.49 -7.76
CA LYS A 326 -5.60 -0.87 -6.78
C LYS A 326 -6.01 -0.49 -5.36
N VAL A 327 -5.76 -1.36 -4.42
CA VAL A 327 -5.75 -1.04 -2.99
C VAL A 327 -4.38 -1.34 -2.39
N THR A 328 -3.96 -0.50 -1.45
CA THR A 328 -2.70 -0.65 -0.73
C THR A 328 -3.00 -0.74 0.76
N ASN A 329 -2.36 -1.68 1.44
CA ASN A 329 -2.43 -1.79 2.89
C ASN A 329 -1.01 -1.78 3.47
N LYS A 330 -0.73 -0.85 4.40
CA LYS A 330 0.60 -0.58 4.95
C LYS A 330 0.66 -0.96 6.41
N ALA A 331 1.83 -1.45 6.84
CA ALA A 331 2.12 -1.65 8.26
C ALA A 331 3.45 -0.98 8.64
N ALA A 332 3.48 -0.35 9.79
CA ALA A 332 4.67 0.22 10.40
C ALA A 332 4.68 -0.05 11.90
N VAL A 333 5.84 -0.02 12.50
CA VAL A 333 6.02 -0.26 13.93
C VAL A 333 6.79 0.88 14.59
N SER A 334 6.57 1.06 15.91
CA SER A 334 7.18 2.10 16.70
C SER A 334 7.34 1.64 18.15
N ARG A 335 8.23 2.30 18.89
CA ARG A 335 8.39 2.15 20.34
C ARG A 335 7.64 3.21 21.16
N ASP A 336 7.23 4.32 20.51
CA ASP A 336 6.75 5.52 21.20
C ASP A 336 5.56 6.23 20.53
N THR A 337 5.10 5.77 19.37
CA THR A 337 4.09 6.41 18.50
C THR A 337 4.52 7.71 17.81
N GLU A 338 5.68 8.24 18.12
CA GLU A 338 6.21 9.47 17.53
C GLU A 338 7.05 9.17 16.28
N VAL A 339 7.89 8.15 16.37
CA VAL A 339 8.78 7.73 15.26
C VAL A 339 8.37 6.34 14.78
N TRP A 340 8.05 6.25 13.51
CA TRP A 340 7.65 5.01 12.85
C TRP A 340 8.73 4.55 11.88
N ASN A 341 9.00 3.26 11.85
CA ASN A 341 9.89 2.72 10.82
C ASN A 341 9.28 2.86 9.41
N THR A 342 10.07 2.58 8.38
CA THR A 342 9.59 2.57 7.00
C THR A 342 8.46 1.55 6.85
N PRO A 343 7.25 1.96 6.40
CA PRO A 343 6.14 1.03 6.25
C PRO A 343 6.42 -0.05 5.23
N VAL A 344 5.98 -1.27 5.51
CA VAL A 344 5.83 -2.31 4.50
C VAL A 344 4.44 -2.19 3.87
N GLU A 345 4.36 -2.45 2.57
CA GLU A 345 3.12 -2.33 1.80
C GLU A 345 2.72 -3.66 1.20
N PHE A 346 1.42 -3.92 1.15
CA PHE A 346 0.82 -4.98 0.37
C PHE A 346 -0.21 -4.40 -0.58
N ASP A 347 0.03 -4.57 -1.86
CA ASP A 347 -0.86 -4.11 -2.93
C ASP A 347 -1.77 -5.24 -3.39
N SER A 348 -3.02 -4.90 -3.71
CA SER A 348 -3.95 -5.83 -4.35
C SER A 348 -4.68 -5.12 -5.47
N TYR A 349 -4.91 -5.84 -6.56
CA TYR A 349 -5.51 -5.30 -7.77
C TYR A 349 -6.80 -6.03 -8.12
N THR A 350 -7.76 -5.29 -8.65
CA THR A 350 -8.98 -5.82 -9.26
C THR A 350 -8.90 -5.72 -10.76
N GLY A 351 -9.61 -6.59 -11.44
CA GLY A 351 -9.63 -6.61 -12.90
C GLY A 351 -10.99 -6.49 -13.52
N GLY A 352 -11.03 -6.76 -14.80
CA GLY A 352 -12.24 -6.75 -15.57
C GLY A 352 -12.03 -7.22 -17.02
N PHE A 353 -13.11 -7.31 -17.76
CA PHE A 353 -13.08 -7.67 -19.17
C PHE A 353 -14.10 -6.85 -19.96
N SER A 354 -13.94 -6.83 -21.28
CA SER A 354 -14.86 -6.16 -22.19
C SER A 354 -15.35 -7.09 -23.29
N PHE A 355 -16.52 -6.78 -23.84
CA PHE A 355 -17.02 -7.41 -25.04
C PHE A 355 -17.77 -6.40 -25.93
N HIS A 356 -17.80 -6.69 -27.23
CA HIS A 356 -18.52 -5.91 -28.22
C HIS A 356 -19.69 -6.73 -28.78
N LYS A 357 -20.90 -6.21 -28.66
CA LYS A 357 -22.12 -6.80 -29.18
C LYS A 357 -22.46 -6.22 -30.54
N TYR A 358 -22.59 -7.07 -31.53
CA TYR A 358 -22.95 -6.68 -32.89
C TYR A 358 -24.00 -7.60 -33.52
N GLY A 359 -24.59 -7.17 -34.63
CA GLY A 359 -25.59 -7.92 -35.36
C GLY A 359 -25.12 -8.33 -36.74
N VAL A 360 -25.63 -9.43 -37.29
CA VAL A 360 -25.38 -9.82 -38.67
C VAL A 360 -25.75 -8.71 -39.62
N GLY A 361 -24.80 -8.34 -40.50
CA GLY A 361 -24.95 -7.25 -41.45
C GLY A 361 -24.66 -5.86 -40.90
N SER A 362 -24.21 -5.77 -39.66
CA SER A 362 -23.84 -4.54 -38.97
C SER A 362 -22.51 -4.70 -38.24
N ASP A 363 -21.58 -5.48 -38.79
CA ASP A 363 -20.37 -5.96 -38.11
C ASP A 363 -19.45 -4.81 -37.62
N ALA A 364 -19.59 -3.61 -38.22
CA ALA A 364 -18.86 -2.41 -37.81
C ALA A 364 -19.60 -1.53 -36.79
N ASN A 365 -20.87 -1.80 -36.51
CA ASN A 365 -21.69 -1.00 -35.62
C ASN A 365 -22.15 -1.84 -34.45
N GLY A 366 -21.98 -1.31 -33.24
CA GLY A 366 -22.46 -1.95 -32.03
C GLY A 366 -23.99 -2.07 -32.00
N LEU A 367 -24.50 -3.06 -31.30
CA LEU A 367 -25.91 -3.36 -31.12
C LEU A 367 -26.39 -2.95 -29.73
N ALA A 368 -27.30 -1.98 -29.66
CA ALA A 368 -27.92 -1.51 -28.44
C ALA A 368 -29.10 -2.42 -28.01
N GLY A 369 -29.44 -2.40 -26.71
CA GLY A 369 -30.61 -3.04 -26.13
C GLY A 369 -30.46 -4.55 -25.86
N ALA A 370 -29.32 -5.15 -26.11
CA ALA A 370 -29.04 -6.51 -25.66
C ALA A 370 -28.68 -6.52 -24.17
N LYS A 371 -29.21 -7.48 -23.42
CA LYS A 371 -28.97 -7.63 -21.99
C LYS A 371 -28.30 -8.96 -21.69
N PHE A 372 -27.38 -8.93 -20.73
CA PHE A 372 -26.62 -10.11 -20.31
C PHE A 372 -26.68 -10.28 -18.79
N HIS A 373 -26.85 -11.51 -18.34
CA HIS A 373 -26.50 -11.92 -16.98
C HIS A 373 -25.09 -12.48 -16.97
N VAL A 374 -24.36 -12.18 -15.92
CA VAL A 374 -22.99 -12.65 -15.67
C VAL A 374 -23.01 -13.55 -14.43
N PHE A 375 -22.41 -14.71 -14.52
CA PHE A 375 -22.32 -15.70 -13.46
C PHE A 375 -20.88 -16.00 -13.15
N GLU A 376 -20.52 -16.11 -11.87
CA GLU A 376 -19.21 -16.61 -11.45
C GLU A 376 -19.12 -18.12 -11.75
N GLY A 377 -18.01 -18.56 -12.32
CA GLY A 377 -17.79 -19.95 -12.70
C GLY A 377 -18.09 -20.24 -14.19
N THR A 378 -18.16 -21.54 -14.51
CA THR A 378 -18.31 -22.05 -15.88
C THR A 378 -19.75 -22.35 -16.27
N GLU A 379 -20.71 -22.17 -15.36
CA GLU A 379 -22.10 -22.55 -15.58
C GLU A 379 -23.06 -21.40 -15.28
N VAL A 380 -24.21 -21.44 -15.94
CA VAL A 380 -25.32 -20.53 -15.66
C VAL A 380 -26.00 -20.99 -14.37
N SER A 381 -25.82 -20.24 -13.30
CA SER A 381 -26.44 -20.48 -12.00
C SER A 381 -27.82 -19.79 -11.89
N GLN A 382 -28.51 -19.98 -10.77
CA GLN A 382 -29.77 -19.30 -10.52
C GLN A 382 -29.59 -17.83 -10.10
N THR A 383 -28.41 -17.48 -9.59
CA THR A 383 -28.15 -16.14 -9.05
C THR A 383 -27.02 -15.48 -9.85
N PRO A 384 -27.34 -14.55 -10.76
CA PRO A 384 -26.33 -13.76 -11.45
C PRO A 384 -25.67 -12.76 -10.51
N LEU A 385 -24.45 -12.38 -10.85
CA LEU A 385 -23.78 -11.23 -10.24
C LEU A 385 -24.59 -9.95 -10.49
N LYS A 386 -24.49 -9.00 -9.57
CA LYS A 386 -25.14 -7.69 -9.72
C LYS A 386 -24.08 -6.61 -9.95
N PHE A 387 -24.46 -5.61 -10.71
CA PHE A 387 -23.59 -4.54 -11.15
C PHE A 387 -24.22 -3.17 -10.93
N ILE A 388 -23.37 -2.17 -10.72
CA ILE A 388 -23.76 -0.75 -10.81
C ILE A 388 -23.27 -0.22 -12.16
N LYS A 389 -24.19 0.38 -12.91
CA LYS A 389 -23.85 1.11 -14.12
C LYS A 389 -23.17 2.42 -13.75
N ILE A 390 -21.92 2.61 -14.18
CA ILE A 390 -21.15 3.84 -13.95
C ILE A 390 -21.49 4.88 -15.02
N VAL A 391 -21.35 4.48 -16.27
CA VAL A 391 -21.74 5.23 -17.46
C VAL A 391 -22.30 4.24 -18.50
N ASP A 392 -22.73 4.73 -19.65
CA ASP A 392 -23.22 3.88 -20.74
C ASP A 392 -22.13 2.89 -21.19
N GLY A 393 -22.46 1.60 -21.11
CA GLY A 393 -21.56 0.50 -21.45
C GLY A 393 -20.53 0.13 -20.36
N GLU A 394 -20.41 0.88 -19.28
CA GLU A 394 -19.46 0.56 -18.20
C GLU A 394 -20.16 0.18 -16.90
N TYR A 395 -19.75 -0.94 -16.35
CA TYR A 395 -20.32 -1.53 -15.14
C TYR A 395 -19.24 -1.96 -14.18
N ARG A 396 -19.45 -1.75 -12.87
CA ARG A 396 -18.65 -2.35 -11.82
C ARG A 396 -19.45 -3.37 -11.04
N LEU A 397 -18.79 -4.37 -10.48
CA LEU A 397 -19.42 -5.29 -9.52
C LEU A 397 -20.02 -4.47 -8.36
N ALA A 398 -21.25 -4.82 -7.98
CA ALA A 398 -21.93 -4.16 -6.86
C ALA A 398 -21.46 -4.72 -5.52
N GLU A 399 -21.46 -3.86 -4.50
CA GLU A 399 -21.35 -4.32 -3.12
C GLU A 399 -22.62 -5.07 -2.68
N ALA A 400 -22.52 -5.84 -1.61
CA ALA A 400 -23.68 -6.54 -1.07
C ALA A 400 -24.79 -5.54 -0.70
N ASN A 401 -25.98 -5.76 -1.24
CA ASN A 401 -27.18 -4.92 -1.01
C ASN A 401 -27.04 -3.46 -1.44
N GLU A 402 -26.13 -3.15 -2.36
CA GLU A 402 -25.97 -1.79 -2.87
C GLU A 402 -27.21 -1.34 -3.65
N ASN A 403 -27.70 -0.13 -3.33
CA ASN A 403 -28.86 0.44 -4.01
C ASN A 403 -28.55 0.70 -5.49
N GLY A 404 -29.50 0.38 -6.37
CA GLY A 404 -29.36 0.52 -7.82
C GLY A 404 -28.59 -0.63 -8.50
N ALA A 405 -28.20 -1.66 -7.74
CA ALA A 405 -27.57 -2.84 -8.31
C ALA A 405 -28.54 -3.64 -9.16
N VAL A 406 -28.16 -3.92 -10.41
CA VAL A 406 -28.92 -4.65 -11.42
C VAL A 406 -28.21 -5.93 -11.84
N ALA A 407 -28.96 -6.96 -12.21
CA ALA A 407 -28.41 -8.18 -12.80
C ALA A 407 -28.15 -8.02 -14.32
N ASP A 408 -28.93 -7.16 -14.97
CA ASP A 408 -28.82 -6.92 -16.40
C ASP A 408 -27.65 -5.96 -16.71
N VAL A 409 -26.68 -6.45 -17.46
CA VAL A 409 -25.66 -5.65 -18.14
C VAL A 409 -26.18 -5.38 -19.54
N GLU A 410 -26.49 -4.13 -19.86
CA GLU A 410 -27.15 -3.74 -21.11
C GLU A 410 -26.19 -3.00 -22.05
N THR A 411 -26.25 -3.36 -23.32
CA THR A 411 -25.48 -2.68 -24.37
C THR A 411 -26.17 -1.39 -24.82
N THR A 412 -25.43 -0.29 -24.91
CA THR A 412 -25.94 1.00 -25.44
C THR A 412 -25.36 1.33 -26.81
N THR A 413 -24.07 1.09 -27.00
CA THR A 413 -23.34 1.28 -28.26
C THR A 413 -22.73 -0.02 -28.80
N GLY A 414 -23.06 -1.15 -28.19
CA GLY A 414 -22.45 -2.46 -28.43
C GLY A 414 -21.33 -2.79 -27.45
N ASP A 415 -20.54 -1.80 -27.05
CA ASP A 415 -19.43 -2.02 -26.13
C ASP A 415 -19.91 -2.15 -24.68
N VAL A 416 -19.36 -3.14 -23.99
CA VAL A 416 -19.55 -3.35 -22.56
C VAL A 416 -18.21 -3.61 -21.89
N LYS A 417 -17.96 -2.92 -20.78
CA LYS A 417 -16.81 -3.10 -19.91
C LYS A 417 -17.30 -3.42 -18.51
N ILE A 418 -16.80 -4.50 -17.94
CA ILE A 418 -17.12 -4.97 -16.60
C ILE A 418 -15.86 -4.88 -15.74
N MET A 419 -15.95 -4.28 -14.56
CA MET A 419 -14.83 -3.97 -13.66
C MET A 419 -15.13 -4.47 -12.24
N GLY A 420 -14.10 -4.52 -11.41
CA GLY A 420 -14.23 -4.86 -10.00
C GLY A 420 -14.25 -6.37 -9.74
N LEU A 421 -13.76 -7.17 -10.66
CA LEU A 421 -13.75 -8.63 -10.59
C LEU A 421 -12.37 -9.15 -10.14
N LYS A 422 -12.35 -10.26 -9.41
CA LYS A 422 -11.13 -11.05 -9.16
C LYS A 422 -10.81 -11.94 -10.36
N SER A 423 -9.64 -12.55 -10.38
CA SER A 423 -9.32 -13.62 -11.34
C SER A 423 -10.33 -14.77 -11.21
N GLY A 424 -10.66 -15.36 -12.34
CA GLY A 424 -11.62 -16.45 -12.36
C GLY A 424 -12.33 -16.62 -13.68
N LYS A 425 -13.28 -17.54 -13.71
CA LYS A 425 -14.14 -17.79 -14.89
C LYS A 425 -15.49 -17.14 -14.67
N TYR A 426 -15.99 -16.51 -15.73
CA TYR A 426 -17.27 -15.81 -15.74
C TYR A 426 -18.07 -16.25 -16.94
N THR A 427 -19.26 -16.76 -16.71
CA THR A 427 -20.18 -17.18 -17.79
C THR A 427 -21.20 -16.10 -18.03
N LEU A 428 -21.31 -15.68 -19.29
CA LEU A 428 -22.28 -14.68 -19.73
C LEU A 428 -23.38 -15.37 -20.54
N LYS A 429 -24.63 -14.99 -20.27
CA LYS A 429 -25.81 -15.43 -21.01
C LYS A 429 -26.65 -14.23 -21.41
N GLU A 430 -26.99 -14.11 -22.70
CA GLU A 430 -27.92 -13.08 -23.15
C GLU A 430 -29.34 -13.39 -22.63
N THR A 431 -29.98 -12.40 -22.02
CA THR A 431 -31.31 -12.48 -21.42
C THR A 431 -32.33 -11.56 -22.10
N GLY A 432 -31.85 -10.44 -22.64
CA GLY A 432 -32.65 -9.50 -23.45
C GLY A 432 -32.06 -9.35 -24.84
N PHE A 433 -32.93 -9.35 -25.85
CA PHE A 433 -32.54 -9.37 -27.23
C PHE A 433 -32.79 -8.00 -27.89
N ALA A 434 -31.84 -7.55 -28.69
CA ALA A 434 -32.02 -6.36 -29.49
C ALA A 434 -33.13 -6.59 -30.55
N ASP A 435 -33.83 -5.52 -30.91
CA ASP A 435 -34.93 -5.57 -31.88
C ASP A 435 -34.47 -6.08 -33.23
N GLY A 436 -35.28 -6.91 -33.86
CA GLY A 436 -35.05 -7.47 -35.21
C GLY A 436 -34.12 -8.69 -35.24
N TYR A 437 -33.69 -9.23 -34.10
CA TYR A 437 -32.90 -10.46 -34.00
C TYR A 437 -33.67 -11.64 -33.40
N ALA A 438 -33.22 -12.84 -33.73
CA ALA A 438 -33.90 -14.07 -33.32
C ALA A 438 -33.67 -14.35 -31.82
N LYS A 439 -34.75 -14.54 -31.07
CA LYS A 439 -34.74 -14.74 -29.60
C LYS A 439 -34.39 -16.17 -29.18
N ASN A 440 -34.34 -17.11 -30.11
CA ASN A 440 -34.06 -18.53 -29.85
C ASN A 440 -32.58 -18.92 -29.98
N PHE A 441 -31.72 -18.00 -30.43
CA PHE A 441 -30.29 -18.23 -30.55
C PHE A 441 -29.55 -17.41 -29.49
N VAL A 442 -29.57 -17.92 -28.24
CA VAL A 442 -29.05 -17.24 -27.05
C VAL A 442 -27.54 -17.46 -26.93
N PRO A 443 -26.70 -16.42 -27.13
CA PRO A 443 -25.29 -16.53 -26.85
C PRO A 443 -25.05 -16.85 -25.36
N THR A 444 -24.29 -17.91 -25.11
CA THR A 444 -23.79 -18.26 -23.80
C THR A 444 -22.32 -18.63 -23.95
N PHE A 445 -21.45 -17.94 -23.24
CA PHE A 445 -19.99 -18.11 -23.36
C PHE A 445 -19.29 -17.83 -22.03
N THR A 446 -18.10 -18.37 -21.85
CA THR A 446 -17.31 -18.21 -20.64
C THR A 446 -16.03 -17.46 -20.95
N VAL A 447 -15.72 -16.48 -20.10
CA VAL A 447 -14.50 -15.68 -20.08
C VAL A 447 -13.65 -16.11 -18.90
N GLU A 448 -12.38 -16.35 -19.10
CA GLU A 448 -11.37 -16.51 -18.05
C GLU A 448 -10.60 -15.21 -17.93
N LEU A 449 -10.70 -14.58 -16.75
CA LEU A 449 -10.00 -13.36 -16.36
C LEU A 449 -8.81 -13.73 -15.49
N THR A 450 -7.65 -13.16 -15.76
CA THR A 450 -6.44 -13.22 -14.93
C THR A 450 -6.01 -11.80 -14.58
N VAL A 451 -5.76 -11.54 -13.30
CA VAL A 451 -5.27 -10.26 -12.77
C VAL A 451 -3.89 -10.49 -12.16
N ASN A 452 -2.88 -9.87 -12.72
CA ASN A 452 -1.53 -9.96 -12.19
C ASN A 452 -1.39 -9.04 -10.97
N GLN A 453 -0.99 -9.61 -9.82
CA GLN A 453 -0.85 -8.88 -8.56
C GLN A 453 0.46 -8.09 -8.41
N GLU A 454 1.41 -8.24 -9.34
CA GLU A 454 2.66 -7.47 -9.32
C GLU A 454 2.51 -6.10 -10.02
N ASN A 455 1.68 -6.05 -11.08
CA ASN A 455 1.57 -4.85 -11.91
C ASN A 455 0.12 -4.39 -12.18
N GLY A 456 -0.89 -5.17 -11.73
CA GLY A 456 -2.30 -4.89 -11.95
C GLY A 456 -2.81 -5.15 -13.37
N GLU A 457 -2.00 -5.77 -14.23
CA GLU A 457 -2.42 -6.06 -15.60
C GLU A 457 -3.52 -7.11 -15.60
N SER A 458 -4.62 -6.81 -16.33
CA SER A 458 -5.73 -7.73 -16.53
C SER A 458 -5.69 -8.32 -17.92
N THR A 459 -5.71 -9.64 -18.01
CA THR A 459 -5.87 -10.36 -19.29
C THR A 459 -7.11 -11.23 -19.26
N PHE A 460 -7.78 -11.40 -20.40
CA PHE A 460 -8.95 -12.26 -20.48
C PHE A 460 -9.03 -13.00 -21.82
N LYS A 461 -9.63 -14.17 -21.81
CA LYS A 461 -9.81 -15.01 -22.99
C LYS A 461 -11.13 -15.78 -22.93
N LEU A 462 -11.66 -16.18 -24.10
CA LEU A 462 -12.75 -17.13 -24.18
C LEU A 462 -12.27 -18.52 -23.82
N VAL A 463 -13.02 -19.22 -22.98
CA VAL A 463 -12.74 -20.59 -22.56
C VAL A 463 -14.01 -21.44 -22.56
N GLY A 464 -13.87 -22.76 -22.65
CA GLY A 464 -14.99 -23.70 -22.51
C GLY A 464 -16.06 -23.61 -23.60
N ALA A 465 -17.30 -23.91 -23.21
CA ALA A 465 -18.41 -23.99 -24.15
C ALA A 465 -18.90 -22.61 -24.60
N ASN A 466 -18.91 -22.43 -25.89
CA ASN A 466 -19.59 -21.35 -26.60
C ASN A 466 -20.73 -22.02 -27.39
N ASN A 467 -21.90 -22.10 -26.79
CA ASN A 467 -22.97 -23.03 -27.20
C ASN A 467 -23.43 -22.94 -28.67
N LEU A 468 -23.30 -21.76 -29.26
CA LEU A 468 -23.73 -21.50 -30.66
C LEU A 468 -22.58 -20.96 -31.52
N GLY A 469 -21.36 -20.86 -30.97
CA GLY A 469 -20.22 -20.21 -31.62
C GLY A 469 -20.44 -18.72 -31.92
N LEU A 470 -21.32 -18.07 -31.16
CA LEU A 470 -21.68 -16.66 -31.37
C LEU A 470 -20.75 -15.69 -30.66
N ALA A 471 -19.85 -16.17 -29.79
CA ALA A 471 -18.79 -15.39 -29.21
C ALA A 471 -17.44 -15.74 -29.86
N SER A 472 -16.64 -14.75 -30.22
CA SER A 472 -15.29 -14.92 -30.78
C SER A 472 -14.36 -13.86 -30.23
N ARG A 473 -13.05 -14.13 -30.26
CA ARG A 473 -12.04 -13.12 -29.95
C ARG A 473 -11.59 -12.46 -31.25
N LEU A 474 -11.33 -11.16 -31.23
CA LEU A 474 -10.64 -10.50 -32.35
C LEU A 474 -9.22 -11.07 -32.46
N ASP A 475 -8.78 -11.29 -33.72
CA ASP A 475 -7.42 -11.75 -34.00
C ASP A 475 -6.37 -10.76 -33.46
N GLU A 476 -5.20 -11.30 -33.11
CA GLU A 476 -4.05 -10.52 -32.63
C GLU A 476 -3.68 -9.45 -33.67
N GLY A 477 -3.84 -8.17 -33.29
CA GLY A 477 -3.51 -7.02 -34.14
C GLY A 477 -4.55 -5.93 -34.17
N MET A 478 -5.78 -6.14 -33.74
CA MET A 478 -6.75 -5.08 -33.49
C MET A 478 -6.63 -4.53 -32.08
N SER A 479 -6.66 -3.21 -31.93
CA SER A 479 -6.35 -2.47 -30.72
C SER A 479 -7.28 -2.71 -29.53
N ASP A 480 -8.39 -3.44 -29.71
CA ASP A 480 -9.35 -3.73 -28.67
C ASP A 480 -9.39 -5.23 -28.38
N LYS A 481 -8.93 -5.57 -27.21
CA LYS A 481 -8.91 -6.93 -26.63
C LYS A 481 -10.33 -7.45 -26.31
N ALA A 482 -11.38 -6.87 -26.91
CA ALA A 482 -12.76 -7.20 -26.63
C ALA A 482 -13.19 -8.52 -27.30
N ILE A 483 -14.01 -9.26 -26.58
CA ILE A 483 -14.70 -10.43 -27.11
C ILE A 483 -15.85 -9.93 -28.02
N GLN A 484 -15.97 -10.49 -29.21
CA GLN A 484 -17.04 -10.18 -30.14
C GLN A 484 -18.22 -11.12 -29.91
N VAL A 485 -19.44 -10.57 -29.73
CA VAL A 485 -20.67 -11.34 -29.50
C VAL A 485 -21.70 -11.01 -30.55
N LYS A 486 -22.02 -12.01 -31.37
CA LYS A 486 -22.88 -11.84 -32.56
C LYS A 486 -24.35 -12.19 -32.29
N ASN A 487 -25.29 -11.37 -32.76
CA ASN A 487 -26.69 -11.75 -32.91
C ASN A 487 -27.02 -12.10 -34.36
N VAL A 488 -27.86 -13.11 -34.51
CA VAL A 488 -28.33 -13.62 -35.82
C VAL A 488 -29.83 -13.45 -35.94
N LYS A 489 -30.33 -13.39 -37.20
CA LYS A 489 -31.78 -13.25 -37.53
C LYS A 489 -32.44 -14.60 -37.80
N ASN A 490 -31.64 -15.59 -38.21
CA ASN A 490 -32.15 -16.93 -38.53
C ASN A 490 -31.01 -17.97 -38.40
N VAL A 491 -31.36 -19.25 -38.48
CA VAL A 491 -30.45 -20.38 -38.29
C VAL A 491 -29.30 -20.45 -39.30
N THR A 492 -29.52 -19.93 -40.54
CA THR A 492 -28.49 -20.02 -41.60
C THR A 492 -27.31 -19.07 -41.37
N GLN A 493 -27.41 -18.16 -40.40
CA GLN A 493 -26.39 -17.18 -40.04
C GLN A 493 -25.54 -17.62 -38.84
N LEU A 494 -25.85 -18.79 -38.27
CA LEU A 494 -25.01 -19.39 -37.22
C LEU A 494 -23.65 -19.79 -37.80
N PRO A 495 -22.57 -19.66 -37.05
CA PRO A 495 -21.26 -20.18 -37.44
C PRO A 495 -21.31 -21.68 -37.74
N LEU A 496 -20.81 -22.07 -38.89
CA LEU A 496 -20.79 -23.48 -39.35
C LEU A 496 -19.62 -24.30 -38.77
N THR A 497 -19.00 -23.85 -37.68
CA THR A 497 -17.80 -24.45 -37.10
C THR A 497 -18.15 -25.36 -35.91
N GLY A 498 -17.57 -26.58 -35.88
CA GLY A 498 -17.61 -27.53 -34.77
C GLY A 498 -18.81 -28.49 -34.78
N ALA A 499 -19.07 -29.14 -33.64
CA ALA A 499 -20.09 -30.19 -33.46
C ALA A 499 -21.53 -29.76 -33.88
N MET A 500 -21.83 -28.45 -33.80
CA MET A 500 -23.13 -27.91 -34.21
C MET A 500 -23.32 -27.90 -35.74
N GLY A 501 -22.27 -27.61 -36.50
CA GLY A 501 -22.32 -27.73 -37.98
C GLY A 501 -22.60 -29.18 -38.40
N THR A 502 -21.91 -30.13 -37.79
CA THR A 502 -22.13 -31.57 -38.03
C THR A 502 -23.53 -32.01 -37.61
N ALA A 503 -24.06 -31.53 -36.47
CA ALA A 503 -25.40 -31.86 -35.98
C ALA A 503 -26.48 -31.31 -36.93
N LEU A 504 -26.33 -30.08 -37.42
CA LEU A 504 -27.26 -29.45 -38.36
C LEU A 504 -27.27 -30.17 -39.72
N PHE A 505 -26.09 -30.54 -40.25
CA PHE A 505 -25.97 -31.35 -41.47
C PHE A 505 -26.54 -32.74 -41.28
N THR A 506 -26.35 -33.37 -40.10
CA THR A 506 -26.94 -34.66 -39.80
C THR A 506 -28.47 -34.62 -39.71
N ILE A 507 -29.03 -33.58 -39.07
CA ILE A 507 -30.48 -33.39 -39.01
C ILE A 507 -31.05 -33.12 -40.42
N ALA A 508 -30.42 -32.24 -41.19
CA ALA A 508 -30.85 -31.96 -42.56
C ALA A 508 -30.75 -33.21 -43.46
N ALA A 509 -29.69 -34.00 -43.31
CA ALA A 509 -29.53 -35.25 -44.02
C ALA A 509 -30.60 -36.31 -43.62
N LEU A 510 -30.93 -36.42 -42.34
CA LEU A 510 -32.00 -37.30 -41.85
C LEU A 510 -33.39 -36.85 -42.35
N VAL A 511 -33.69 -35.56 -42.39
CA VAL A 511 -34.93 -35.02 -42.92
C VAL A 511 -35.04 -35.29 -44.41
N MET A 512 -33.98 -35.09 -45.19
CA MET A 512 -33.94 -35.41 -46.61
C MET A 512 -34.06 -36.91 -46.88
N ALA A 513 -33.39 -37.73 -46.11
CA ALA A 513 -33.52 -39.17 -46.19
C ALA A 513 -34.93 -39.66 -45.86
N GLY A 514 -35.54 -39.10 -44.81
CA GLY A 514 -36.92 -39.38 -44.45
C GLY A 514 -37.94 -38.95 -45.50
N ALA A 515 -37.75 -37.77 -46.08
CA ALA A 515 -38.58 -37.29 -47.21
C ALA A 515 -38.40 -38.15 -48.46
N GLY A 516 -37.17 -38.54 -48.78
CA GLY A 516 -36.87 -39.46 -49.89
C GLY A 516 -37.52 -40.84 -49.69
N LEU A 517 -37.45 -41.38 -48.46
CA LEU A 517 -38.09 -42.65 -48.12
C LEU A 517 -39.62 -42.57 -48.24
N ALA A 518 -40.23 -41.50 -47.78
CA ALA A 518 -41.65 -41.25 -47.87
C ALA A 518 -42.14 -41.15 -49.33
N LEU A 519 -41.36 -40.49 -50.18
CA LEU A 519 -41.62 -40.45 -51.62
C LEU A 519 -41.52 -41.81 -52.27
N VAL A 520 -40.52 -42.62 -51.96
CA VAL A 520 -40.37 -43.97 -52.49
C VAL A 520 -41.51 -44.86 -52.03
N LEU A 521 -41.93 -44.78 -50.80
CA LEU A 521 -43.07 -45.53 -50.27
C LEU A 521 -44.37 -45.14 -50.95
N ARG A 522 -44.56 -43.86 -51.22
CA ARG A 522 -45.76 -43.34 -51.86
C ARG A 522 -45.82 -43.76 -53.39
N PHE A 523 -44.68 -43.83 -54.04
CA PHE A 523 -44.62 -44.37 -55.42
C PHE A 523 -44.81 -45.88 -55.45
N ARG A 524 -44.46 -46.63 -54.43
CA ARG A 524 -44.62 -48.06 -54.32
C ARG A 524 -46.07 -48.48 -54.11
N GLU A 525 -46.87 -47.66 -53.41
CA GLU A 525 -48.29 -47.86 -53.18
C GLU A 525 -49.14 -47.55 -54.43
N SER A 526 -48.61 -46.74 -55.37
CA SER A 526 -49.31 -46.43 -56.61
C SER A 526 -49.16 -47.50 -57.72
N ASP A 527 -48.23 -48.45 -57.53
CA ASP A 527 -47.93 -49.51 -58.50
C ASP A 527 -48.57 -50.88 -58.18
N THR A 528 -49.58 -50.92 -57.30
CA THR A 528 -50.32 -52.18 -57.06
C THR A 528 -51.29 -52.40 -58.22
N PRO A 529 -51.12 -53.47 -59.07
CA PRO A 529 -52.05 -53.75 -60.11
C PRO A 529 -53.37 -54.22 -59.55
N MET A 530 -54.48 -53.64 -60.03
CA MET A 530 -55.83 -54.20 -59.80
C MET A 530 -55.88 -55.60 -60.36
N ALA A 531 -56.08 -56.61 -59.52
CA ALA A 531 -56.40 -57.98 -59.89
C ALA A 531 -57.86 -57.98 -60.47
N VAL A 532 -58.01 -58.45 -61.67
CA VAL A 532 -59.26 -58.78 -62.37
C VAL A 532 -59.76 -60.12 -61.83
#